data_92dafeea74242c6d7589a32601782d9f
#
_entry.id   92dafeea74242c6d7589a32601782d9f
#
_cell.length_a   1.000
_cell.length_b   1.000
_cell.length_c   1.000
_cell.angle_alpha   90.00
_cell.angle_beta   90.00
_cell.angle_gamma   90.00
#
_symmetry.space_group_name_H-M   'P 1'
#
loop_
_entity.id
_entity.type
_entity.pdbx_description
1 polymer ?
#
loop_
_entity_poly.entity_id
_entity_poly.type
_entity_poly.pdbx_seq_one_letter_code
_entity_poly.pdbx_strand_id
1 'polypeptide(L)'
;MKKLARLTALLLTGALLLVLTACGAETEQQAKQRLLKEINSYRANIHLDSLDEVEELSAAEQELTDHFRTAGKTVLPWSEGKAALDHWNNKIEDWSYCGDFGWDWDHDENVYILSAKVPANTPEGNAELRTTLGSSGDFNCKDCKSIGIAVVTIDGQMYWSCCMYN
;
A
#
# COMPACT_ATOMS: atom_id res chain seq x y z
N MET A 1 21.46 20.34 32.49
CA MET A 1 21.54 20.69 31.06
C MET A 1 21.07 19.56 30.11
N LYS A 2 21.50 18.28 30.28
CA LYS A 2 21.10 17.17 29.36
C LYS A 2 19.59 16.83 29.35
N LYS A 3 18.84 17.09 30.42
CA LYS A 3 17.40 16.85 30.51
C LYS A 3 16.58 17.91 29.75
N LEU A 4 17.01 19.17 29.76
CA LEU A 4 16.34 20.25 29.01
C LEU A 4 16.53 20.05 27.50
N ALA A 5 17.70 19.63 27.02
CA ALA A 5 17.97 19.37 25.60
C ALA A 5 17.12 18.23 25.05
N ARG A 6 16.82 17.19 25.86
CA ARG A 6 15.92 16.08 25.45
C ARG A 6 14.46 16.52 25.38
N LEU A 7 14.00 17.39 26.30
CA LEU A 7 12.64 17.92 26.26
C LEU A 7 12.43 18.83 25.04
N THR A 8 13.42 19.69 24.71
CA THR A 8 13.35 20.55 23.51
C THR A 8 13.39 19.75 22.22
N ALA A 9 14.18 18.66 22.16
CA ALA A 9 14.19 17.79 20.97
C ALA A 9 12.85 17.09 20.78
N LEU A 10 12.24 16.56 21.84
CA LEU A 10 10.91 15.93 21.79
C LEU A 10 9.79 16.91 21.39
N LEU A 11 9.83 18.15 21.90
CA LEU A 11 8.89 19.20 21.54
C LEU A 11 9.05 19.67 20.10
N LEU A 12 10.30 19.76 19.59
CA LEU A 12 10.58 20.11 18.20
C LEU A 12 10.14 19.00 17.24
N THR A 13 10.35 17.74 17.60
CA THR A 13 9.90 16.59 16.79
C THR A 13 8.39 16.49 16.77
N GLY A 14 7.72 16.71 17.91
CA GLY A 14 6.26 16.76 18.01
C GLY A 14 5.65 17.95 17.25
N ALA A 15 6.30 19.13 17.29
CA ALA A 15 5.85 20.30 16.54
C ALA A 15 6.07 20.14 15.03
N LEU A 16 7.16 19.46 14.60
CA LEU A 16 7.42 19.17 13.19
C LEU A 16 6.38 18.18 12.61
N LEU A 17 6.00 17.17 13.38
CA LEU A 17 4.93 16.24 13.01
C LEU A 17 3.56 16.95 12.91
N LEU A 18 3.28 17.89 13.82
CA LEU A 18 2.04 18.69 13.79
C LEU A 18 2.01 19.69 12.62
N VAL A 19 3.16 20.24 12.21
CA VAL A 19 3.25 21.16 11.06
C VAL A 19 3.06 20.42 9.74
N LEU A 20 3.52 19.18 9.62
CA LEU A 20 3.28 18.35 8.44
C LEU A 20 1.80 17.98 8.28
N THR A 21 1.07 17.81 9.39
CA THR A 21 -0.39 17.61 9.35
C THR A 21 -1.17 18.91 9.10
N ALA A 22 -0.59 20.08 9.35
CA ALA A 22 -1.23 21.38 9.12
C ALA A 22 -1.25 21.79 7.62
N CYS A 23 -0.47 21.15 6.76
CA CYS A 23 -0.47 21.41 5.31
C CYS A 23 -1.48 20.56 4.52
N GLY A 24 -2.31 19.76 5.15
CA GLY A 24 -3.43 19.06 4.50
C GLY A 24 -3.06 17.89 3.55
N ALA A 25 -1.78 17.60 3.37
CA ALA A 25 -1.36 16.43 2.58
C ALA A 25 -1.48 15.15 3.40
N GLU A 26 -2.17 14.15 2.85
CA GLU A 26 -2.28 12.81 3.44
C GLU A 26 -0.89 12.13 3.46
N THR A 27 -0.52 11.51 4.59
CA THR A 27 0.71 10.70 4.66
C THR A 27 0.47 9.30 4.09
N GLU A 28 1.54 8.58 3.70
CA GLU A 28 1.45 7.19 3.24
C GLU A 28 0.71 6.30 4.24
N GLN A 29 1.01 6.45 5.54
CA GLN A 29 0.33 5.70 6.59
C GLN A 29 -1.17 6.03 6.71
N GLN A 30 -1.54 7.30 6.56
CA GLN A 30 -2.95 7.70 6.56
C GLN A 30 -3.68 7.18 5.31
N ALA A 31 -3.03 7.25 4.15
CA ALA A 31 -3.54 6.70 2.90
C ALA A 31 -3.76 5.18 3.02
N LYS A 32 -2.78 4.45 3.56
CA LYS A 32 -2.86 3.01 3.82
C LYS A 32 -4.07 2.66 4.70
N GLN A 33 -4.25 3.35 5.82
CA GLN A 33 -5.39 3.12 6.72
C GLN A 33 -6.73 3.42 6.04
N ARG A 34 -6.79 4.48 5.24
CA ARG A 34 -8.00 4.83 4.48
C ARG A 34 -8.32 3.78 3.42
N LEU A 35 -7.32 3.33 2.65
CA LEU A 35 -7.48 2.29 1.64
C LEU A 35 -8.04 1.01 2.26
N LEU A 36 -7.44 0.53 3.35
CA LEU A 36 -7.92 -0.66 4.08
C LEU A 36 -9.36 -0.50 4.54
N LYS A 37 -9.71 0.67 5.09
CA LYS A 37 -11.08 0.97 5.50
C LYS A 37 -12.06 0.93 4.31
N GLU A 38 -11.70 1.51 3.18
CA GLU A 38 -12.55 1.52 1.98
C GLU A 38 -12.67 0.12 1.36
N ILE A 39 -11.60 -0.67 1.34
CA ILE A 39 -11.63 -2.09 0.93
C ILE A 39 -12.62 -2.86 1.80
N ASN A 40 -12.52 -2.75 3.12
CA ASN A 40 -13.41 -3.45 4.04
C ASN A 40 -14.85 -2.94 3.97
N SER A 41 -15.05 -1.65 3.72
CA SER A 41 -16.39 -1.09 3.47
C SER A 41 -17.00 -1.63 2.17
N TYR A 42 -16.20 -1.76 1.11
CA TYR A 42 -16.63 -2.37 -0.15
C TYR A 42 -17.02 -3.83 0.07
N ARG A 43 -16.17 -4.64 0.73
CA ARG A 43 -16.45 -6.05 1.02
C ARG A 43 -17.73 -6.23 1.84
N ALA A 44 -17.95 -5.42 2.85
CA ALA A 44 -19.18 -5.43 3.64
C ALA A 44 -20.43 -5.17 2.78
N ASN A 45 -20.35 -4.24 1.80
CA ASN A 45 -21.46 -3.94 0.90
C ASN A 45 -21.82 -5.10 -0.03
N ILE A 46 -20.88 -5.99 -0.31
CA ILE A 46 -21.11 -7.21 -1.10
C ILE A 46 -21.24 -8.48 -0.24
N HIS A 47 -21.46 -8.28 1.08
CA HIS A 47 -21.67 -9.35 2.07
C HIS A 47 -20.48 -10.31 2.25
N LEU A 48 -19.27 -9.79 2.17
CA LEU A 48 -18.04 -10.50 2.49
C LEU A 48 -17.46 -10.04 3.83
N ASP A 49 -16.72 -10.93 4.48
CA ASP A 49 -16.00 -10.62 5.72
C ASP A 49 -14.88 -9.61 5.44
N SER A 50 -14.56 -8.82 6.47
CA SER A 50 -13.42 -7.90 6.43
C SER A 50 -12.11 -8.66 6.33
N LEU A 51 -11.12 -8.02 5.69
CA LEU A 51 -9.74 -8.48 5.70
C LEU A 51 -9.01 -7.88 6.90
N ASP A 52 -8.27 -8.71 7.61
CA ASP A 52 -7.38 -8.28 8.69
C ASP A 52 -6.01 -7.90 8.11
N GLU A 53 -5.53 -6.70 8.42
CA GLU A 53 -4.16 -6.32 8.06
C GLU A 53 -3.17 -7.14 8.90
N VAL A 54 -2.26 -7.83 8.22
CA VAL A 54 -1.16 -8.56 8.84
C VAL A 54 0.14 -7.77 8.63
N GLU A 55 0.81 -7.41 9.72
CA GLU A 55 2.01 -6.57 9.68
C GLU A 55 3.14 -7.20 8.85
N GLU A 56 3.35 -8.51 8.97
CA GLU A 56 4.36 -9.25 8.21
C GLU A 56 4.10 -9.19 6.70
N LEU A 57 2.85 -9.37 6.28
CA LEU A 57 2.43 -9.29 4.89
C LEU A 57 2.55 -7.86 4.36
N SER A 58 2.15 -6.87 5.16
CA SER A 58 2.30 -5.45 4.81
C SER A 58 3.77 -5.04 4.70
N ALA A 59 4.65 -5.60 5.55
CA ALA A 59 6.08 -5.34 5.46
C ALA A 59 6.69 -5.95 4.19
N ALA A 60 6.29 -7.18 3.82
CA ALA A 60 6.73 -7.81 2.59
C ALA A 60 6.28 -7.01 1.35
N GLU A 61 5.02 -6.57 1.34
CA GLU A 61 4.46 -5.74 0.27
C GLU A 61 5.14 -4.37 0.18
N GLN A 62 5.47 -3.77 1.34
CA GLN A 62 6.19 -2.51 1.40
C GLN A 62 7.60 -2.63 0.83
N GLU A 63 8.32 -3.70 1.15
CA GLU A 63 9.65 -3.95 0.59
C GLU A 63 9.60 -4.11 -0.94
N LEU A 64 8.60 -4.81 -1.47
CA LEU A 64 8.41 -4.93 -2.92
C LEU A 64 8.18 -3.56 -3.57
N THR A 65 7.28 -2.74 -3.01
CA THR A 65 6.98 -1.41 -3.55
C THR A 65 8.11 -0.40 -3.35
N ASP A 66 8.94 -0.57 -2.34
CA ASP A 66 10.10 0.30 -2.08
C ASP A 66 11.19 0.20 -3.16
N HIS A 67 11.23 -0.89 -3.95
CA HIS A 67 12.09 -0.96 -5.13
C HIS A 67 11.70 0.09 -6.17
N PHE A 68 10.41 0.30 -6.40
CA PHE A 68 9.90 1.36 -7.27
C PHE A 68 10.26 2.75 -6.73
N ARG A 69 10.08 2.98 -5.42
CA ARG A 69 10.48 4.22 -4.75
C ARG A 69 11.97 4.50 -4.92
N THR A 70 12.81 3.49 -4.67
CA THR A 70 14.28 3.61 -4.76
C THR A 70 14.73 3.94 -6.17
N ALA A 71 14.08 3.36 -7.17
CA ALA A 71 14.33 3.65 -8.57
C ALA A 71 13.76 5.01 -9.04
N GLY A 72 12.83 5.61 -8.28
CA GLY A 72 12.10 6.80 -8.67
C GLY A 72 11.20 6.58 -9.90
N LYS A 73 10.70 5.36 -10.11
CA LYS A 73 9.95 4.96 -11.31
C LYS A 73 8.82 4.01 -10.93
N THR A 74 7.77 4.02 -11.73
CA THR A 74 6.63 3.08 -11.62
C THR A 74 6.74 1.90 -12.57
N VAL A 75 7.81 1.84 -13.37
CA VAL A 75 8.13 0.73 -14.29
C VAL A 75 9.58 0.34 -14.07
N LEU A 76 9.82 -0.93 -13.77
CA LEU A 76 11.15 -1.50 -13.56
C LEU A 76 11.43 -2.60 -14.58
N PRO A 77 12.68 -2.72 -15.07
CA PRO A 77 13.08 -3.90 -15.85
C PRO A 77 12.84 -5.19 -15.04
N TRP A 78 12.48 -6.26 -15.72
CA TRP A 78 12.27 -7.57 -15.10
C TRP A 78 13.44 -8.01 -14.21
N SER A 79 14.68 -7.76 -14.64
CA SER A 79 15.88 -8.13 -13.88
C SER A 79 15.97 -7.44 -12.51
N GLU A 80 15.43 -6.23 -12.38
CA GLU A 80 15.39 -5.47 -11.11
C GLU A 80 14.19 -5.91 -10.27
N GLY A 81 13.01 -6.04 -10.87
CA GLY A 81 11.78 -6.45 -10.20
C GLY A 81 11.79 -7.91 -9.74
N LYS A 82 12.42 -8.81 -10.53
CA LYS A 82 12.46 -10.23 -10.19
C LYS A 82 13.12 -10.52 -8.84
N ALA A 83 14.21 -9.84 -8.52
CA ALA A 83 14.89 -10.04 -7.24
C ALA A 83 14.00 -9.63 -6.05
N ALA A 84 13.24 -8.54 -6.20
CA ALA A 84 12.27 -8.09 -5.21
C ALA A 84 11.11 -9.09 -5.06
N LEU A 85 10.59 -9.58 -6.17
CA LEU A 85 9.51 -10.57 -6.17
C LEU A 85 9.96 -11.91 -5.57
N ASP A 86 11.13 -12.41 -5.91
CA ASP A 86 11.67 -13.64 -5.33
C ASP A 86 11.81 -13.51 -3.80
N HIS A 87 12.26 -12.33 -3.33
CA HIS A 87 12.36 -12.06 -1.90
C HIS A 87 10.97 -11.99 -1.24
N TRP A 88 10.03 -11.31 -1.87
CA TRP A 88 8.63 -11.23 -1.43
C TRP A 88 7.99 -12.63 -1.36
N ASN A 89 8.11 -13.44 -2.42
CA ASN A 89 7.61 -14.81 -2.47
C ASN A 89 8.14 -15.68 -1.32
N ASN A 90 9.43 -15.56 -1.01
CA ASN A 90 10.04 -16.31 0.11
C ASN A 90 9.48 -15.90 1.48
N LYS A 91 9.06 -14.65 1.64
CA LYS A 91 8.48 -14.17 2.91
C LYS A 91 7.05 -14.63 3.12
N ILE A 92 6.33 -14.88 2.04
CA ILE A 92 4.90 -15.22 2.08
C ILE A 92 4.63 -16.70 1.74
N GLU A 93 5.67 -17.54 1.64
CA GLU A 93 5.54 -18.94 1.19
C GLU A 93 4.58 -19.80 2.03
N ASP A 94 4.42 -19.46 3.31
CA ASP A 94 3.51 -20.13 4.23
C ASP A 94 2.05 -19.62 4.13
N TRP A 95 1.79 -18.59 3.33
CA TRP A 95 0.47 -18.00 3.19
C TRP A 95 -0.24 -18.50 1.93
N SER A 96 -1.52 -18.78 2.06
CA SER A 96 -2.37 -19.20 0.93
C SER A 96 -2.81 -17.97 0.12
N TYR A 97 -2.13 -17.70 -0.98
CA TYR A 97 -2.39 -16.56 -1.85
C TYR A 97 -3.78 -16.61 -2.48
N CYS A 98 -4.49 -15.49 -2.45
CA CYS A 98 -5.84 -15.33 -3.00
C CYS A 98 -5.89 -14.36 -4.19
N GLY A 99 -5.07 -13.32 -4.19
CA GLY A 99 -5.04 -12.31 -5.25
C GLY A 99 -4.19 -11.10 -4.85
N ASP A 100 -3.87 -10.28 -5.82
CA ASP A 100 -3.12 -9.05 -5.66
C ASP A 100 -3.78 -7.88 -6.40
N PHE A 101 -3.31 -6.66 -6.11
CA PHE A 101 -3.75 -5.46 -6.79
C PHE A 101 -2.67 -4.38 -6.73
N GLY A 102 -2.56 -3.63 -7.81
CA GLY A 102 -1.76 -2.40 -7.86
C GLY A 102 -0.40 -2.55 -8.52
N TRP A 103 0.12 -3.76 -8.65
CA TRP A 103 1.28 -4.04 -9.47
C TRP A 103 0.97 -5.13 -10.50
N ASP A 104 1.75 -5.19 -11.56
CA ASP A 104 1.58 -6.13 -12.66
C ASP A 104 2.95 -6.45 -13.31
N TRP A 105 2.97 -7.51 -14.08
CA TRP A 105 4.11 -7.89 -14.89
C TRP A 105 3.71 -8.01 -16.34
N ASP A 106 4.31 -7.15 -17.20
CA ASP A 106 4.17 -7.27 -18.64
C ASP A 106 5.25 -8.22 -19.18
N HIS A 107 4.81 -9.40 -19.61
CA HIS A 107 5.68 -10.44 -20.18
C HIS A 107 6.28 -10.03 -21.53
N ASP A 108 5.56 -9.29 -22.36
CA ASP A 108 5.99 -8.90 -23.70
C ASP A 108 7.07 -7.81 -23.63
N GLU A 109 6.90 -6.86 -22.70
CA GLU A 109 7.86 -5.78 -22.46
C GLU A 109 8.95 -6.17 -21.46
N ASN A 110 8.75 -7.27 -20.74
CA ASN A 110 9.66 -7.78 -19.71
C ASN A 110 9.93 -6.75 -18.60
N VAL A 111 8.84 -6.14 -18.11
CA VAL A 111 8.86 -5.09 -17.09
C VAL A 111 7.89 -5.38 -15.94
N TYR A 112 8.19 -4.82 -14.77
CA TYR A 112 7.29 -4.69 -13.63
C TYR A 112 6.66 -3.31 -13.62
N ILE A 113 5.38 -3.23 -13.27
CA ILE A 113 4.60 -1.99 -13.27
C ILE A 113 3.88 -1.83 -11.94
N LEU A 114 4.08 -0.69 -11.27
CA LEU A 114 3.25 -0.25 -10.16
C LEU A 114 2.22 0.75 -10.71
N SER A 115 0.99 0.29 -10.88
CA SER A 115 -0.03 0.97 -11.67
C SER A 115 -1.07 1.73 -10.85
N ALA A 116 -1.41 1.25 -9.65
CA ALA A 116 -2.50 1.82 -8.88
C ALA A 116 -2.08 3.10 -8.14
N LYS A 117 -2.62 4.24 -8.57
CA LYS A 117 -2.49 5.51 -7.85
C LYS A 117 -3.43 5.52 -6.64
N VAL A 118 -2.97 6.14 -5.55
CA VAL A 118 -3.84 6.44 -4.41
C VAL A 118 -4.79 7.56 -4.83
N PRO A 119 -6.13 7.32 -4.86
CA PRO A 119 -7.09 8.37 -5.16
C PRO A 119 -7.09 9.47 -4.09
N ALA A 120 -7.46 10.68 -4.47
CA ALA A 120 -7.53 11.79 -3.54
C ALA A 120 -8.45 11.47 -2.35
N ASN A 121 -8.10 11.98 -1.15
CA ASN A 121 -8.94 11.84 0.04
C ASN A 121 -10.12 12.83 0.01
N THR A 122 -11.02 12.61 -0.94
CA THR A 122 -12.25 13.37 -1.15
C THR A 122 -13.41 12.42 -1.39
N PRO A 123 -14.67 12.86 -1.30
CA PRO A 123 -15.82 12.03 -1.65
C PRO A 123 -15.74 11.43 -3.07
N GLU A 124 -15.25 12.21 -4.03
CA GLU A 124 -15.08 11.80 -5.44
C GLU A 124 -13.97 10.76 -5.56
N GLY A 125 -12.81 10.98 -4.93
CA GLY A 125 -11.70 10.02 -4.94
C GLY A 125 -12.08 8.70 -4.25
N ASN A 126 -12.83 8.74 -3.16
CA ASN A 126 -13.34 7.53 -2.51
C ASN A 126 -14.41 6.81 -3.37
N ALA A 127 -15.18 7.55 -4.18
CA ALA A 127 -16.11 6.94 -5.14
C ALA A 127 -15.34 6.26 -6.31
N GLU A 128 -14.29 6.89 -6.80
CA GLU A 128 -13.36 6.30 -7.79
C GLU A 128 -12.75 4.99 -7.26
N LEU A 129 -12.23 5.02 -6.02
CA LEU A 129 -11.68 3.83 -5.37
C LEU A 129 -12.70 2.69 -5.32
N ARG A 130 -13.92 2.95 -4.88
CA ARG A 130 -14.96 1.92 -4.83
C ARG A 130 -15.31 1.35 -6.21
N THR A 131 -15.27 2.18 -7.24
CA THR A 131 -15.44 1.72 -8.63
C THR A 131 -14.30 0.80 -9.04
N THR A 132 -13.07 1.15 -8.72
CA THR A 132 -11.88 0.35 -8.99
C THR A 132 -11.95 -1.00 -8.27
N LEU A 133 -12.29 -1.01 -6.97
CA LEU A 133 -12.45 -2.24 -6.19
C LEU A 133 -13.52 -3.17 -6.78
N GLY A 134 -14.63 -2.60 -7.28
CA GLY A 134 -15.70 -3.36 -7.92
C GLY A 134 -15.35 -3.92 -9.29
N SER A 135 -14.44 -3.29 -10.02
CA SER A 135 -14.06 -3.70 -11.38
C SER A 135 -12.91 -4.69 -11.44
N SER A 136 -12.00 -4.69 -10.46
CA SER A 136 -10.85 -5.61 -10.45
C SER A 136 -11.25 -7.07 -10.24
N GLY A 137 -12.29 -7.33 -9.45
CA GLY A 137 -12.70 -8.69 -9.09
C GLY A 137 -11.88 -9.32 -7.95
N ASP A 138 -10.65 -8.88 -7.71
CA ASP A 138 -9.71 -9.45 -6.74
C ASP A 138 -10.25 -9.34 -5.31
N PHE A 139 -10.91 -8.22 -5.00
CA PHE A 139 -11.50 -7.97 -3.68
C PHE A 139 -12.79 -8.77 -3.41
N ASN A 140 -13.25 -9.59 -4.36
CA ASN A 140 -14.45 -10.43 -4.26
C ASN A 140 -14.15 -11.85 -3.76
N CYS A 141 -12.90 -12.19 -3.49
CA CYS A 141 -12.51 -13.50 -2.95
C CYS A 141 -13.17 -13.72 -1.58
N LYS A 142 -13.96 -14.80 -1.48
CA LYS A 142 -14.70 -15.16 -0.25
C LYS A 142 -13.82 -15.80 0.81
N ASP A 143 -12.75 -16.46 0.37
CA ASP A 143 -11.87 -17.21 1.24
C ASP A 143 -10.74 -16.35 1.81
N CYS A 144 -10.54 -15.14 1.28
CA CYS A 144 -9.53 -14.22 1.79
C CYS A 144 -9.91 -13.69 3.19
N LYS A 145 -8.95 -13.74 4.11
CA LYS A 145 -9.09 -13.26 5.50
C LYS A 145 -8.05 -12.21 5.86
N SER A 146 -6.91 -12.24 5.20
CA SER A 146 -5.75 -11.40 5.52
C SER A 146 -5.33 -10.56 4.33
N ILE A 147 -4.72 -9.41 4.60
CA ILE A 147 -4.20 -8.50 3.59
C ILE A 147 -2.84 -7.94 4.03
N GLY A 148 -1.88 -7.94 3.09
CA GLY A 148 -0.72 -7.08 3.13
C GLY A 148 -0.97 -5.88 2.21
N ILE A 149 -0.70 -4.68 2.67
CA ILE A 149 -0.93 -3.45 1.91
C ILE A 149 0.23 -2.47 2.07
N ALA A 150 0.67 -1.87 0.97
CA ALA A 150 1.73 -0.89 0.93
C ALA A 150 1.29 0.40 0.22
N VAL A 151 1.89 1.51 0.63
CA VAL A 151 1.76 2.81 -0.05
C VAL A 151 3.14 3.43 -0.17
N VAL A 152 3.46 3.92 -1.36
CA VAL A 152 4.73 4.60 -1.65
C VAL A 152 4.50 5.89 -2.40
N THR A 153 5.35 6.89 -2.17
CA THR A 153 5.36 8.13 -2.94
C THR A 153 6.52 8.12 -3.93
N ILE A 154 6.21 8.34 -5.19
CA ILE A 154 7.17 8.44 -6.30
C ILE A 154 6.86 9.75 -7.03
N ASP A 155 7.84 10.64 -7.14
CA ASP A 155 7.71 11.96 -7.78
C ASP A 155 6.48 12.75 -7.31
N GLY A 156 6.18 12.70 -6.01
CA GLY A 156 5.07 13.44 -5.39
C GLY A 156 3.68 12.81 -5.60
N GLN A 157 3.59 11.69 -6.30
CA GLN A 157 2.35 10.92 -6.46
C GLN A 157 2.40 9.66 -5.57
N MET A 158 1.36 9.41 -4.78
CA MET A 158 1.22 8.17 -4.04
C MET A 158 0.66 7.05 -4.92
N TYR A 159 1.28 5.88 -4.80
CA TYR A 159 0.85 4.61 -5.39
C TYR A 159 0.63 3.60 -4.27
N TRP A 160 -0.17 2.58 -4.54
CA TRP A 160 -0.43 1.53 -3.58
C TRP A 160 -0.53 0.16 -4.23
N SER A 161 -0.26 -0.86 -3.44
CA SER A 161 -0.48 -2.25 -3.82
C SER A 161 -0.91 -3.07 -2.62
N CYS A 162 -1.49 -4.21 -2.87
CA CYS A 162 -1.81 -5.16 -1.81
C CYS A 162 -1.87 -6.59 -2.35
N CYS A 163 -1.66 -7.53 -1.42
CA CYS A 163 -1.90 -8.95 -1.64
C CYS A 163 -2.82 -9.51 -0.57
N MET A 164 -3.70 -10.41 -0.97
CA MET A 164 -4.71 -11.02 -0.09
C MET A 164 -4.47 -12.51 0.07
N TYR A 165 -4.76 -13.00 1.27
CA TYR A 165 -4.44 -14.37 1.71
C TYR A 165 -5.58 -14.99 2.52
N ASN A 166 -5.59 -16.34 2.54
CA ASN A 166 -6.46 -17.13 3.42
C ASN A 166 -5.69 -17.67 4.62
#